data_251d8119f57150d8296861518e4da9ad
#
_entry.id   251d8119f57150d8296861518e4da9ad
#
_cell.length_a   1.000
_cell.length_b   1.000
_cell.length_c   1.000
_cell.angle_alpha   90.00
_cell.angle_beta   90.00
_cell.angle_gamma   90.00
#
_symmetry.space_group_name_H-M   'P 1'
#
loop_
_entity.id
_entity.type
_entity.pdbx_description
1 polymer ?
#
loop_
_entity_poly.entity_id
_entity_poly.type
_entity_poly.pdbx_seq_one_letter_code
_entity_poly.pdbx_strand_id
1 'polypeptide(L)'
;TGIGIWKSINQSYNPKTDLEAIRLALTPGITGTTRQEGGTDRNAGAGLFFIKSIASVNSDFFVIYSGKAMYKLLKRKGKKIKLHVDPFEDRHSKKGDLPSWEGTVVGIDLSLDTTQEFSLLLKLLNETLNEAIKERKKARYKKPQFT
;
A
#
# COMPACT_ATOMS: atom_id res chain seq x y z
N THR A 1 -1.21 -18.76 -6.32
CA THR A 1 -1.09 -18.80 -7.77
C THR A 1 -1.52 -17.48 -8.35
N GLY A 2 -0.78 -16.98 -9.25
CA GLY A 2 -0.92 -15.68 -9.87
C GLY A 2 0.44 -15.24 -10.35
N ILE A 3 0.50 -14.11 -11.05
CA ILE A 3 1.75 -13.64 -11.65
C ILE A 3 2.69 -12.97 -10.66
N GLY A 4 2.24 -12.71 -9.44
CA GLY A 4 2.99 -11.97 -8.44
C GLY A 4 2.92 -10.45 -8.62
N ILE A 5 3.30 -9.74 -7.58
CA ILE A 5 3.19 -8.28 -7.54
C ILE A 5 4.12 -7.61 -8.55
N TRP A 6 5.37 -8.08 -8.66
CA TRP A 6 6.33 -7.47 -9.58
C TRP A 6 5.84 -7.46 -11.02
N LYS A 7 5.36 -8.60 -11.51
CA LYS A 7 4.85 -8.71 -12.90
C LYS A 7 3.60 -7.85 -13.10
N SER A 8 2.71 -7.81 -12.11
CA SER A 8 1.51 -6.99 -12.17
C SER A 8 1.85 -5.50 -12.20
N ILE A 9 2.68 -5.03 -11.29
CA ILE A 9 3.08 -3.63 -11.20
C ILE A 9 3.94 -3.21 -12.38
N ASN A 10 4.80 -4.10 -12.89
CA ASN A 10 5.68 -3.81 -14.02
C ASN A 10 4.94 -3.50 -15.33
N GLN A 11 3.68 -3.86 -15.44
CA GLN A 11 2.85 -3.49 -16.59
C GLN A 11 2.66 -1.97 -16.73
N SER A 12 2.64 -1.24 -15.62
CA SER A 12 2.37 0.19 -15.59
C SER A 12 3.47 1.01 -14.93
N TYR A 13 4.24 0.41 -14.07
CA TYR A 13 5.36 1.00 -13.34
C TYR A 13 6.59 0.14 -13.58
N ASN A 14 7.76 0.64 -13.30
CA ASN A 14 9.00 -0.08 -13.57
C ASN A 14 9.79 -0.32 -12.27
N PRO A 15 9.29 -1.20 -11.37
CA PRO A 15 10.00 -1.51 -10.14
C PRO A 15 11.29 -2.27 -10.46
N LYS A 16 12.37 -1.91 -9.79
CA LYS A 16 13.68 -2.55 -10.00
C LYS A 16 13.79 -3.88 -9.25
N THR A 17 13.06 -4.03 -8.15
CA THR A 17 13.12 -5.20 -7.27
C THR A 17 11.72 -5.62 -6.85
N ASP A 18 11.57 -6.87 -6.37
CA ASP A 18 10.33 -7.35 -5.79
C ASP A 18 9.91 -6.51 -4.56
N LEU A 19 10.87 -6.06 -3.77
CA LEU A 19 10.60 -5.23 -2.61
C LEU A 19 10.05 -3.85 -3.00
N GLU A 20 10.58 -3.24 -4.03
CA GLU A 20 10.06 -1.99 -4.58
C GLU A 20 8.66 -2.18 -5.15
N ALA A 21 8.40 -3.31 -5.80
CA ALA A 21 7.06 -3.66 -6.29
C ALA A 21 6.05 -3.79 -5.14
N ILE A 22 6.41 -4.41 -4.04
CA ILE A 22 5.57 -4.47 -2.82
C ILE A 22 5.30 -3.08 -2.27
N ARG A 23 6.32 -2.23 -2.19
CA ARG A 23 6.15 -0.83 -1.75
C ARG A 23 5.13 -0.09 -2.60
N LEU A 24 5.23 -0.21 -3.91
CA LEU A 24 4.27 0.40 -4.84
C LEU A 24 2.87 -0.18 -4.67
N ALA A 25 2.73 -1.48 -4.53
CA ALA A 25 1.44 -2.14 -4.34
C ALA A 25 0.72 -1.73 -3.04
N LEU A 26 1.47 -1.39 -2.01
CA LEU A 26 0.96 -0.90 -0.73
C LEU A 26 0.72 0.61 -0.71
N THR A 27 1.08 1.31 -1.76
CA THR A 27 0.88 2.76 -1.89
C THR A 27 -0.49 3.04 -2.50
N PRO A 28 -1.31 3.92 -1.90
CA PRO A 28 -2.65 4.18 -2.41
C PRO A 28 -2.63 4.83 -3.78
N GLY A 29 -3.56 4.46 -4.65
CA GLY A 29 -3.70 4.98 -5.99
C GLY A 29 -2.79 4.33 -7.04
N ILE A 30 -2.00 3.33 -6.67
CA ILE A 30 -1.17 2.56 -7.60
C ILE A 30 -1.83 1.22 -7.87
N THR A 31 -2.07 0.92 -9.14
CA THR A 31 -2.60 -0.36 -9.60
C THR A 31 -1.74 -0.91 -10.72
N GLY A 32 -1.59 -2.23 -10.77
CA GLY A 32 -0.84 -2.89 -11.84
C GLY A 32 -1.59 -3.00 -13.16
N THR A 33 -2.90 -2.82 -13.15
CA THR A 33 -3.76 -3.17 -14.29
C THR A 33 -4.13 -1.99 -15.18
N THR A 34 -4.03 -0.76 -14.71
CA THR A 34 -4.36 0.42 -15.51
C THR A 34 -3.40 1.56 -15.24
N ARG A 35 -2.99 2.23 -16.31
CA ARG A 35 -2.27 3.51 -16.21
C ARG A 35 -3.18 4.69 -15.86
N GLN A 36 -4.47 4.47 -15.75
CA GLN A 36 -5.38 5.51 -15.28
C GLN A 36 -5.09 5.76 -13.80
N GLU A 37 -4.38 6.82 -13.57
CA GLU A 37 -4.12 7.29 -12.21
C GLU A 37 -5.43 7.71 -11.57
N GLY A 38 -5.67 7.15 -10.41
CA GLY A 38 -6.89 7.37 -9.70
C GLY A 38 -7.97 6.33 -9.98
N GLY A 39 -7.77 5.43 -10.94
CA GLY A 39 -8.79 4.44 -11.29
C GLY A 39 -10.14 5.08 -11.55
N THR A 40 -11.19 4.30 -11.58
CA THR A 40 -12.53 4.82 -11.36
C THR A 40 -12.62 5.27 -9.89
N ASP A 41 -13.42 6.28 -9.59
CA ASP A 41 -13.59 6.84 -8.24
C ASP A 41 -13.83 5.80 -7.13
N ARG A 42 -14.10 4.56 -7.48
CA ARG A 42 -14.37 3.45 -6.56
C ARG A 42 -13.22 2.47 -6.38
N ASN A 43 -12.23 2.43 -7.28
CA ASN A 43 -11.16 1.43 -7.29
C ASN A 43 -9.78 2.08 -7.53
N ALA A 44 -9.43 3.02 -6.71
CA ALA A 44 -8.20 3.82 -6.85
C ALA A 44 -6.91 3.06 -6.44
N GLY A 45 -6.87 1.73 -6.56
CA GLY A 45 -5.71 0.95 -6.14
C GLY A 45 -5.44 1.05 -4.65
N ALA A 46 -6.49 1.10 -3.83
CA ALA A 46 -6.38 1.38 -2.40
C ALA A 46 -6.57 0.16 -1.50
N GLY A 47 -6.94 -0.99 -2.08
CA GLY A 47 -7.32 -2.17 -1.29
C GLY A 47 -6.24 -2.65 -0.33
N LEU A 48 -5.03 -2.88 -0.80
CA LEU A 48 -3.92 -3.30 0.04
C LEU A 48 -3.50 -2.20 1.03
N PHE A 49 -3.55 -0.95 0.62
CA PHE A 49 -3.31 0.18 1.52
C PHE A 49 -4.31 0.22 2.67
N PHE A 50 -5.59 0.01 2.41
CA PHE A 50 -6.63 -0.01 3.43
C PHE A 50 -6.42 -1.16 4.43
N ILE A 51 -6.17 -2.36 3.93
CA ILE A 51 -5.92 -3.53 4.77
C ILE A 51 -4.69 -3.33 5.66
N LYS A 52 -3.59 -2.87 5.09
CA LYS A 52 -2.38 -2.52 5.83
C LYS A 52 -2.64 -1.46 6.89
N SER A 53 -3.38 -0.42 6.54
CA SER A 53 -3.67 0.71 7.44
C SER A 53 -4.57 0.33 8.60
N ILE A 54 -5.56 -0.53 8.36
CA ILE A 54 -6.40 -1.08 9.43
C ILE A 54 -5.55 -1.88 10.41
N ALA A 55 -4.68 -2.76 9.91
CA ALA A 55 -3.76 -3.52 10.74
C ALA A 55 -2.80 -2.59 11.52
N SER A 56 -2.30 -1.56 10.88
CA SER A 56 -1.42 -0.56 11.53
C SER A 56 -2.09 0.16 12.69
N VAL A 57 -3.32 0.63 12.48
CA VAL A 57 -4.08 1.34 13.52
C VAL A 57 -4.38 0.45 14.72
N ASN A 58 -4.79 -0.78 14.47
CA ASN A 58 -5.12 -1.73 15.51
C ASN A 58 -3.90 -2.41 16.15
N SER A 59 -2.69 -2.15 15.64
CA SER A 59 -1.47 -2.89 15.99
C SER A 59 -1.62 -4.40 15.76
N ASP A 60 -2.34 -4.77 14.73
CA ASP A 60 -2.57 -6.14 14.31
C ASP A 60 -1.47 -6.64 13.36
N PHE A 61 -1.50 -7.93 13.09
CA PHE A 61 -0.54 -8.56 12.20
C PHE A 61 -0.87 -8.29 10.74
N PHE A 62 0.14 -7.92 9.95
CA PHE A 62 0.08 -7.85 8.50
C PHE A 62 1.42 -8.27 7.90
N VAL A 63 1.37 -9.17 6.94
CA VAL A 63 2.55 -9.57 6.15
C VAL A 63 2.16 -9.75 4.69
N ILE A 64 3.04 -9.38 3.80
CA ILE A 64 2.92 -9.67 2.37
C ILE A 64 4.22 -10.27 1.85
N TYR A 65 4.11 -11.34 1.09
CA TYR A 65 5.22 -12.05 0.45
C TYR A 65 4.93 -12.21 -1.03
N SER A 66 5.84 -11.77 -1.88
CA SER A 66 5.72 -11.93 -3.32
C SER A 66 7.10 -11.94 -3.97
N GLY A 67 7.31 -12.87 -4.89
CA GLY A 67 8.62 -13.05 -5.50
C GLY A 67 9.67 -13.44 -4.46
N LYS A 68 10.72 -12.67 -4.34
CA LYS A 68 11.81 -12.85 -3.38
C LYS A 68 11.71 -11.93 -2.16
N ALA A 69 10.62 -11.17 -2.05
CA ALA A 69 10.49 -10.13 -1.04
C ALA A 69 9.36 -10.36 -0.07
N MET A 70 9.55 -9.86 1.13
CA MET A 70 8.57 -9.85 2.21
C MET A 70 8.55 -8.47 2.87
N TYR A 71 7.36 -8.01 3.20
CA TYR A 71 7.12 -6.84 4.05
C TYR A 71 6.21 -7.25 5.20
N LYS A 72 6.59 -6.95 6.42
CA LYS A 72 5.82 -7.25 7.63
C LYS A 72 5.68 -6.00 8.48
N LEU A 73 4.46 -5.63 8.82
CA LEU A 73 4.20 -4.59 9.79
C LEU A 73 4.61 -5.04 11.19
N LEU A 74 5.26 -4.14 11.92
CA LEU A 74 5.58 -4.31 13.32
C LEU A 74 4.61 -3.49 14.16
N LYS A 75 4.41 -3.90 15.41
CA LYS A 75 3.53 -3.21 16.35
C LYS A 75 3.97 -1.76 16.52
N ARG A 76 2.99 -0.87 16.52
CA ARG A 76 3.20 0.56 16.73
C ARG A 76 3.80 0.82 18.11
N LYS A 77 4.77 1.72 18.17
CA LYS A 77 5.25 2.28 19.44
C LYS A 77 4.42 3.51 19.78
N GLY A 78 3.82 3.51 20.97
CA GLY A 78 3.03 4.64 21.46
C GLY A 78 1.57 4.63 21.05
N LYS A 79 0.82 5.62 21.55
CA LYS A 79 -0.63 5.72 21.37
C LYS A 79 -1.07 6.56 20.18
N LYS A 80 -0.15 7.30 19.57
CA LYS A 80 -0.47 8.20 18.46
C LYS A 80 -0.63 7.41 17.17
N ILE A 81 -1.81 7.52 16.57
CA ILE A 81 -2.13 6.92 15.28
C ILE A 81 -1.65 7.88 14.20
N LYS A 82 -0.80 7.38 13.31
CA LYS A 82 -0.38 8.09 12.12
C LYS A 82 -0.43 7.15 10.92
N LEU A 83 -1.14 7.57 9.88
CA LEU A 83 -1.18 6.85 8.62
C LEU A 83 -0.15 7.43 7.66
N HIS A 84 0.63 6.55 7.05
CA HIS A 84 1.64 6.92 6.07
C HIS A 84 1.25 6.41 4.69
N VAL A 85 1.39 7.25 3.69
CA VAL A 85 1.21 6.87 2.28
C VAL A 85 2.31 5.89 1.86
N ASP A 86 3.56 6.17 2.24
CA ASP A 86 4.68 5.28 2.00
C ASP A 86 4.73 4.19 3.07
N PRO A 87 4.56 2.91 2.67
CA PRO A 87 4.60 1.81 3.64
C PRO A 87 5.94 1.65 4.35
N PHE A 88 7.02 2.18 3.78
CA PHE A 88 8.34 2.12 4.40
C PHE A 88 8.52 3.15 5.53
N GLU A 89 7.63 4.10 5.68
CA GLU A 89 7.57 4.99 6.83
C GLU A 89 6.86 4.37 8.04
N ASP A 90 6.03 3.35 7.85
CA ASP A 90 5.49 2.56 8.94
C ASP A 90 6.59 1.73 9.59
N ARG A 91 6.43 1.44 10.88
CA ARG A 91 7.36 0.52 11.55
C ARG A 91 7.20 -0.87 10.96
N HIS A 92 8.23 -1.38 10.30
CA HIS A 92 8.17 -2.62 9.53
C HIS A 92 9.48 -3.39 9.54
N SER A 93 9.38 -4.65 9.16
CA SER A 93 10.49 -5.50 8.76
C SER A 93 10.35 -5.82 7.27
N LYS A 94 11.44 -5.86 6.55
CA LYS A 94 11.46 -6.19 5.13
C LYS A 94 12.66 -7.05 4.78
N LYS A 95 12.48 -7.93 3.81
CA LYS A 95 13.54 -8.76 3.22
C LYS A 95 13.34 -8.85 1.71
N GLY A 96 14.43 -8.81 0.96
CA GLY A 96 14.41 -8.84 -0.51
C GLY A 96 15.18 -9.99 -1.15
N ASP A 97 15.72 -10.89 -0.36
CA ASP A 97 16.60 -11.99 -0.79
C ASP A 97 16.10 -13.38 -0.37
N LEU A 98 14.80 -13.50 -0.19
CA LEU A 98 14.15 -14.74 0.20
C LEU A 98 14.02 -15.71 -0.98
N PRO A 99 13.75 -17.01 -0.72
CA PRO A 99 13.39 -17.94 -1.78
C PRO A 99 12.22 -17.43 -2.60
N SER A 100 12.30 -17.59 -3.92
CA SER A 100 11.27 -17.09 -4.83
C SER A 100 9.95 -17.84 -4.66
N TRP A 101 8.88 -17.09 -4.48
CA TRP A 101 7.52 -17.60 -4.48
C TRP A 101 6.76 -17.02 -5.68
N GLU A 102 6.19 -17.88 -6.50
CA GLU A 102 5.35 -17.45 -7.61
C GLU A 102 3.96 -17.10 -7.10
N GLY A 103 3.53 -15.85 -7.34
CA GLY A 103 2.30 -15.33 -6.82
C GLY A 103 2.50 -14.43 -5.60
N THR A 104 1.44 -14.23 -4.83
CA THR A 104 1.43 -13.35 -3.66
C THR A 104 0.70 -14.00 -2.50
N VAL A 105 1.28 -13.93 -1.33
CA VAL A 105 0.67 -14.35 -0.06
C VAL A 105 0.48 -13.13 0.82
N VAL A 106 -0.73 -12.94 1.32
CA VAL A 106 -1.05 -11.91 2.30
C VAL A 106 -1.58 -12.59 3.55
N GLY A 107 -0.94 -12.32 4.68
CA GLY A 107 -1.41 -12.74 6.00
C GLY A 107 -1.86 -11.53 6.80
N ILE A 108 -3.04 -11.59 7.36
CA ILE A 108 -3.59 -10.50 8.16
C ILE A 108 -4.38 -11.04 9.33
N ASP A 109 -4.25 -10.39 10.47
CA ASP A 109 -5.09 -10.58 11.64
C ASP A 109 -5.84 -9.27 11.88
N LEU A 110 -7.15 -9.30 11.96
CA LEU A 110 -7.99 -8.13 12.13
C LEU A 110 -8.83 -8.24 13.39
N SER A 111 -8.64 -7.29 14.30
CA SER A 111 -9.52 -7.11 15.45
C SER A 111 -10.79 -6.38 15.02
N LEU A 112 -11.95 -7.00 15.26
CA LEU A 112 -13.26 -6.46 14.86
C LEU A 112 -13.97 -5.67 15.97
N ASP A 113 -13.25 -5.27 17.01
CA ASP A 113 -13.86 -4.96 18.31
C ASP A 113 -14.40 -3.53 18.49
N THR A 114 -14.45 -2.66 17.47
CA THR A 114 -14.93 -1.30 17.76
C THR A 114 -15.57 -0.62 16.55
N THR A 115 -16.90 -0.53 16.57
CA THR A 115 -17.69 0.13 15.51
C THR A 115 -17.50 1.63 15.40
N GLN A 116 -17.26 2.34 16.51
CA GLN A 116 -17.04 3.80 16.49
C GLN A 116 -15.64 4.15 15.98
N GLU A 117 -14.63 3.40 16.40
CA GLU A 117 -13.26 3.54 15.92
C GLU A 117 -13.13 3.18 14.44
N PHE A 118 -13.93 2.23 13.97
CA PHE A 118 -13.96 1.84 12.56
C PHE A 118 -14.44 2.99 11.66
N SER A 119 -15.48 3.70 12.04
CA SER A 119 -15.98 4.85 11.27
C SER A 119 -14.94 5.98 11.21
N LEU A 120 -14.27 6.26 12.33
CA LEU A 120 -13.19 7.24 12.38
C LEU A 120 -12.00 6.80 11.52
N LEU A 121 -11.67 5.53 11.57
CA LEU A 121 -10.61 4.95 10.74
C LEU A 121 -10.91 5.09 9.25
N LEU A 122 -12.12 4.76 8.82
CA LEU A 122 -12.53 4.92 7.42
C LEU A 122 -12.43 6.38 6.96
N LYS A 123 -12.81 7.31 7.82
CA LYS A 123 -12.67 8.75 7.53
C LYS A 123 -11.21 9.13 7.33
N LEU A 124 -10.33 8.73 8.23
CA LEU A 124 -8.89 9.00 8.14
C LEU A 124 -8.26 8.37 6.90
N LEU A 125 -8.67 7.16 6.55
CA LEU A 125 -8.20 6.46 5.34
C LEU A 125 -8.61 7.21 4.08
N ASN A 126 -9.86 7.65 4.00
CA ASN A 126 -10.38 8.39 2.86
C ASN A 126 -9.69 9.75 2.72
N GLU A 127 -9.48 10.45 3.81
CA GLU A 127 -8.74 11.72 3.82
C GLU A 127 -7.30 11.53 3.32
N THR A 128 -6.59 10.53 3.85
CA THR A 128 -5.22 10.20 3.45
C THR A 128 -5.12 9.81 1.97
N LEU A 129 -6.07 9.01 1.50
CA LEU A 129 -6.14 8.61 0.09
C LEU A 129 -6.39 9.83 -0.81
N ASN A 130 -7.32 10.69 -0.44
CA ASN A 130 -7.64 11.89 -1.22
C ASN A 130 -6.46 12.86 -1.28
N GLU A 131 -5.74 13.04 -0.19
CA GLU A 131 -4.51 13.84 -0.15
C GLU A 131 -3.44 13.26 -1.07
N ALA A 132 -3.20 11.95 -1.02
CA ALA A 132 -2.25 11.28 -1.89
C ALA A 132 -2.59 11.44 -3.37
N ILE A 133 -3.86 11.33 -3.73
CA ILE A 133 -4.34 11.54 -5.11
C ILE A 133 -4.12 12.99 -5.53
N LYS A 134 -4.45 13.95 -4.68
CA LYS A 134 -4.26 15.38 -4.97
C LYS A 134 -2.78 15.72 -5.18
N GLU A 135 -1.90 15.20 -4.34
CA GLU A 135 -0.47 15.44 -4.47
C GLU A 135 0.09 14.87 -5.78
N ARG A 136 -0.34 13.68 -6.18
CA ARG A 136 0.05 13.09 -7.46
C ARG A 136 -0.43 13.92 -8.65
N LYS A 137 -1.67 14.39 -8.61
CA LYS A 137 -2.21 15.29 -9.64
C LYS A 137 -1.41 16.59 -9.72
N LYS A 138 -1.08 17.19 -8.59
CA LYS A 138 -0.24 18.38 -8.52
C LYS A 138 1.16 18.15 -9.11
N ALA A 139 1.79 17.03 -8.77
CA ALA A 139 3.10 16.67 -9.31
C ALA A 139 3.06 16.48 -10.83
N ARG A 140 1.94 15.97 -11.36
CA ARG A 140 1.70 15.82 -12.79
C ARG A 140 1.60 17.15 -13.51
N TYR A 141 0.87 18.12 -12.94
CA TYR A 141 0.66 19.44 -13.55
C TYR A 141 1.84 20.40 -13.35
N LYS A 142 2.74 20.08 -12.42
CA LYS A 142 3.95 20.88 -12.16
C LYS A 142 5.16 20.49 -13.00
N LYS A 143 5.07 19.47 -13.84
CA LYS A 143 6.15 19.21 -14.79
C LYS A 143 6.24 20.39 -15.75
N PRO A 144 7.39 21.08 -15.80
CA PRO A 144 7.53 22.22 -16.67
C PRO A 144 7.26 21.77 -18.10
N GLN A 145 6.28 22.39 -18.72
CA GLN A 145 6.10 22.28 -20.15
C GLN A 145 7.18 23.14 -20.80
N PHE A 146 8.11 22.47 -21.42
CA PHE A 146 9.08 23.15 -22.22
C PHE A 146 8.43 23.58 -23.53
N THR A 147 8.36 24.83 -23.72
CA THR A 147 8.15 25.39 -25.05
C THR A 147 9.42 25.20 -25.87
#